data_f3b41fe3f177aa4103bd4c8b789a4b72
#
_entry.id   f3b41fe3f177aa4103bd4c8b789a4b72
#
_cell.length_a   1.000
_cell.length_b   1.000
_cell.length_c   1.000
_cell.angle_alpha   90.00
_cell.angle_beta   90.00
_cell.angle_gamma   90.00
#
_symmetry.space_group_name_H-M   'P 1'
#
loop_
_entity.id
_entity.type
_entity.pdbx_description
1 polymer ?
#
loop_
_entity_poly.entity_id
_entity_poly.type
_entity_poly.pdbx_seq_one_letter_code
_entity_poly.pdbx_strand_id
1 'polypeptide(L)'
;PKFSIIFFISTIIAINLLSIILYQFNYYIDSLFGSIAGSLVFMVSLYFRYIEENLIALENEKKQFILKKEREIAGEVQKKLFPNNKKIEEYIFAMNTPAKDVSGDYYDYYQTNDNEIYFILGDVTGKGIKAGILMANVAAVFRSLAKMNSSVSKTALYINNQVKDSSYQSMFITAILGKINLKEKEMEFINMG
;
A
#
# COMPACT_ATOMS: atom_id res chain seq x y z
N PRO A 1 24.55 -6.28 -18.99
CA PRO A 1 25.87 -6.93 -18.91
C PRO A 1 26.33 -7.51 -20.26
N LYS A 2 25.47 -8.27 -20.99
CA LYS A 2 25.85 -8.93 -22.22
C LYS A 2 26.37 -7.98 -23.34
N PHE A 3 25.70 -6.84 -23.52
CA PHE A 3 26.13 -5.83 -24.52
C PHE A 3 27.50 -5.23 -24.23
N SER A 4 27.83 -4.98 -22.98
CA SER A 4 29.14 -4.41 -22.59
C SER A 4 30.27 -5.41 -22.83
N ILE A 5 30.04 -6.69 -22.55
CA ILE A 5 31.01 -7.75 -22.80
C ILE A 5 31.25 -7.92 -24.30
N ILE A 6 30.21 -7.95 -25.12
CA ILE A 6 30.31 -8.04 -26.59
C ILE A 6 31.03 -6.81 -27.13
N PHE A 7 30.72 -5.61 -26.68
CA PHE A 7 31.41 -4.39 -27.10
C PHE A 7 32.91 -4.42 -26.75
N PHE A 8 33.25 -4.86 -25.52
CA PHE A 8 34.63 -5.00 -25.08
C PHE A 8 35.43 -6.02 -25.97
N ILE A 9 34.87 -7.22 -26.23
CA ILE A 9 35.50 -8.23 -27.06
C ILE A 9 35.69 -7.70 -28.49
N SER A 10 34.67 -7.02 -29.05
CA SER A 10 34.76 -6.44 -30.37
C SER A 10 35.83 -5.36 -30.48
N THR A 11 36.00 -4.54 -29.43
CA THR A 11 37.04 -3.50 -29.38
C THR A 11 38.43 -4.10 -29.32
N ILE A 12 38.67 -5.16 -28.53
CA ILE A 12 39.95 -5.87 -28.49
C ILE A 12 40.29 -6.50 -29.86
N ILE A 13 39.31 -7.13 -30.50
CA ILE A 13 39.48 -7.72 -31.83
C ILE A 13 39.84 -6.65 -32.85
N ALA A 14 39.16 -5.51 -32.85
CA ALA A 14 39.41 -4.39 -33.77
C ALA A 14 40.82 -3.80 -33.60
N ILE A 15 41.30 -3.63 -32.35
CA ILE A 15 42.65 -3.11 -32.04
C ILE A 15 43.70 -4.10 -32.54
N ASN A 16 43.52 -5.41 -32.34
CA ASN A 16 44.48 -6.40 -32.82
C ASN A 16 44.51 -6.50 -34.35
N LEU A 17 43.35 -6.45 -35.01
CA LEU A 17 43.29 -6.42 -36.49
C LEU A 17 43.96 -5.16 -37.07
N LEU A 18 43.72 -3.99 -36.46
CA LEU A 18 44.37 -2.75 -36.87
C LEU A 18 45.89 -2.82 -36.68
N SER A 19 46.38 -3.40 -35.61
CA SER A 19 47.80 -3.61 -35.31
C SER A 19 48.48 -4.52 -36.39
N ILE A 20 47.81 -5.60 -36.78
CA ILE A 20 48.29 -6.50 -37.86
C ILE A 20 48.37 -5.77 -39.20
N ILE A 21 47.36 -4.95 -39.55
CA ILE A 21 47.34 -4.19 -40.81
C ILE A 21 48.47 -3.16 -40.80
N LEU A 22 48.65 -2.42 -39.71
CA LEU A 22 49.69 -1.39 -39.62
C LEU A 22 51.11 -1.99 -39.61
N TYR A 23 51.30 -3.19 -39.08
CA TYR A 23 52.56 -3.92 -39.14
C TYR A 23 52.99 -4.18 -40.58
N GLN A 24 52.06 -4.50 -41.50
CA GLN A 24 52.36 -4.67 -42.92
C GLN A 24 52.86 -3.40 -43.61
N PHE A 25 52.58 -2.22 -43.06
CA PHE A 25 53.04 -0.91 -43.57
C PHE A 25 54.26 -0.37 -42.81
N ASN A 26 55.03 -1.22 -42.08
CA ASN A 26 56.18 -0.86 -41.25
C ASN A 26 55.87 0.12 -40.07
N TYR A 27 54.62 0.23 -39.67
CA TYR A 27 54.22 0.97 -38.48
C TYR A 27 54.11 -0.01 -37.29
N TYR A 28 55.03 0.12 -36.34
CA TYR A 28 55.00 -0.70 -35.12
C TYR A 28 54.08 -0.08 -34.09
N ILE A 29 52.88 -0.62 -33.93
CA ILE A 29 52.02 -0.27 -32.81
C ILE A 29 51.99 -1.48 -31.89
N ASP A 30 52.45 -1.28 -30.65
CA ASP A 30 52.43 -2.32 -29.64
C ASP A 30 50.98 -2.61 -29.24
N SER A 31 50.42 -3.68 -29.80
CA SER A 31 49.04 -4.11 -29.51
C SER A 31 48.83 -4.44 -28.02
N LEU A 32 49.91 -4.70 -27.29
CA LEU A 32 49.86 -4.97 -25.85
C LEU A 32 49.38 -3.75 -25.06
N PHE A 33 49.89 -2.54 -25.36
CA PHE A 33 49.50 -1.29 -24.71
C PHE A 33 48.03 -0.98 -25.01
N GLY A 34 47.56 -1.16 -26.23
CA GLY A 34 46.14 -0.96 -26.59
C GLY A 34 45.21 -1.92 -25.85
N SER A 35 45.61 -3.17 -25.70
CA SER A 35 44.82 -4.19 -24.98
C SER A 35 44.76 -3.90 -23.46
N ILE A 36 45.87 -3.48 -22.86
CA ILE A 36 45.92 -3.08 -21.44
C ILE A 36 45.05 -1.84 -21.20
N ALA A 37 45.17 -0.80 -22.01
CA ALA A 37 44.36 0.41 -21.91
C ALA A 37 42.88 0.12 -22.06
N GLY A 38 42.48 -0.71 -23.03
CA GLY A 38 41.09 -1.14 -23.21
C GLY A 38 40.57 -1.93 -22.02
N SER A 39 41.40 -2.81 -21.44
CA SER A 39 41.02 -3.56 -20.24
C SER A 39 40.81 -2.66 -19.02
N LEU A 40 41.64 -1.63 -18.82
CA LEU A 40 41.49 -0.65 -17.75
C LEU A 40 40.21 0.16 -17.91
N VAL A 41 39.94 0.66 -19.12
CA VAL A 41 38.69 1.40 -19.38
C VAL A 41 37.45 0.55 -19.12
N PHE A 42 37.52 -0.73 -19.53
CA PHE A 42 36.43 -1.68 -19.29
C PHE A 42 36.23 -1.93 -17.77
N MET A 43 37.30 -2.16 -17.01
CA MET A 43 37.25 -2.35 -15.55
C MET A 43 36.66 -1.13 -14.85
N VAL A 44 37.10 0.08 -15.24
CA VAL A 44 36.55 1.34 -14.71
C VAL A 44 35.06 1.47 -15.02
N SER A 45 34.66 1.14 -16.28
CA SER A 45 33.26 1.14 -16.69
C SER A 45 32.41 0.15 -15.87
N LEU A 46 32.91 -1.07 -15.63
CA LEU A 46 32.24 -2.06 -14.78
C LEU A 46 32.12 -1.57 -13.34
N TYR A 47 33.17 -0.93 -12.81
CA TYR A 47 33.15 -0.38 -11.46
C TYR A 47 32.09 0.72 -11.32
N PHE A 48 32.00 1.66 -12.24
CA PHE A 48 30.98 2.70 -12.21
C PHE A 48 29.56 2.12 -12.32
N ARG A 49 29.35 1.13 -13.19
CA ARG A 49 28.04 0.44 -13.27
C ARG A 49 27.69 -0.28 -11.99
N TYR A 50 28.65 -0.95 -11.36
CA TYR A 50 28.45 -1.61 -10.07
C TYR A 50 28.04 -0.60 -8.98
N ILE A 51 28.69 0.57 -8.93
CA ILE A 51 28.33 1.63 -8.00
C ILE A 51 26.91 2.16 -8.29
N GLU A 52 26.57 2.41 -9.56
CA GLU A 52 25.25 2.90 -9.97
C GLU A 52 24.14 1.89 -9.58
N GLU A 53 24.33 0.61 -9.87
CA GLU A 53 23.38 -0.44 -9.51
C GLU A 53 23.19 -0.53 -7.99
N ASN A 54 24.26 -0.42 -7.20
CA ASN A 54 24.19 -0.43 -5.74
C ASN A 54 23.47 0.81 -5.19
N LEU A 55 23.70 2.00 -5.77
CA LEU A 55 23.01 3.23 -5.36
C LEU A 55 21.50 3.15 -5.64
N ILE A 56 21.11 2.63 -6.81
CA ILE A 56 19.71 2.42 -7.17
C ILE A 56 19.05 1.39 -6.22
N ALA A 57 19.77 0.30 -5.91
CA ALA A 57 19.28 -0.72 -4.98
C ALA A 57 19.04 -0.13 -3.58
N LEU A 58 20.00 0.65 -3.07
CA LEU A 58 19.89 1.31 -1.77
C LEU A 58 18.74 2.34 -1.72
N GLU A 59 18.56 3.11 -2.78
CA GLU A 59 17.45 4.06 -2.90
C GLU A 59 16.09 3.35 -2.89
N ASN A 60 15.99 2.25 -3.64
CA ASN A 60 14.79 1.43 -3.67
C ASN A 60 14.47 0.81 -2.30
N GLU A 61 15.48 0.29 -1.60
CA GLU A 61 15.33 -0.25 -0.24
C GLU A 61 14.83 0.83 0.73
N LYS A 62 15.44 2.01 0.70
CA LYS A 62 15.01 3.17 1.51
C LYS A 62 13.57 3.55 1.22
N LYS A 63 13.18 3.60 -0.05
CA LYS A 63 11.80 3.91 -0.47
C LYS A 63 10.80 2.87 0.04
N GLN A 64 11.14 1.59 -0.07
CA GLN A 64 10.31 0.50 0.46
C GLN A 64 10.16 0.58 1.97
N PHE A 65 11.23 0.90 2.69
CA PHE A 65 11.21 1.08 4.14
C PHE A 65 10.27 2.23 4.56
N ILE A 66 10.35 3.39 3.88
CA ILE A 66 9.46 4.54 4.15
C ILE A 66 8.00 4.15 3.92
N LEU A 67 7.70 3.54 2.76
CA LEU A 67 6.34 3.11 2.42
C LEU A 67 5.78 2.07 3.43
N LYS A 68 6.64 1.21 3.94
CA LYS A 68 6.25 0.26 4.99
C LYS A 68 5.90 0.99 6.28
N LYS A 69 6.73 1.95 6.71
CA LYS A 69 6.47 2.77 7.89
C LYS A 69 5.18 3.58 7.80
N GLU A 70 4.91 4.18 6.65
CA GLU A 70 3.66 4.91 6.42
C GLU A 70 2.43 4.00 6.57
N ARG A 71 2.50 2.76 6.07
CA ARG A 71 1.42 1.77 6.23
C ARG A 71 1.23 1.34 7.68
N GLU A 72 2.32 1.08 8.41
CA GLU A 72 2.29 0.75 9.84
C GLU A 72 1.58 1.86 10.64
N ILE A 73 1.96 3.13 10.41
CA ILE A 73 1.34 4.30 11.06
C ILE A 73 -0.15 4.38 10.71
N ALA A 74 -0.51 4.21 9.43
CA ALA A 74 -1.91 4.22 9.02
C ALA A 74 -2.73 3.13 9.72
N GLY A 75 -2.16 1.93 9.91
CA GLY A 75 -2.78 0.84 10.64
C GLY A 75 -2.95 1.16 12.14
N GLU A 76 -1.97 1.79 12.77
CA GLU A 76 -2.08 2.24 14.16
C GLU A 76 -3.17 3.31 14.35
N VAL A 77 -3.28 4.25 13.41
CA VAL A 77 -4.35 5.26 13.42
C VAL A 77 -5.72 4.57 13.23
N GLN A 78 -5.81 3.63 12.29
CA GLN A 78 -7.05 2.89 12.06
C GLN A 78 -7.51 2.11 13.29
N LYS A 79 -6.59 1.47 14.01
CA LYS A 79 -6.93 0.74 15.26
C LYS A 79 -7.63 1.61 16.30
N LYS A 80 -7.34 2.92 16.31
CA LYS A 80 -8.01 3.87 17.22
C LYS A 80 -9.43 4.22 16.77
N LEU A 81 -9.80 3.90 15.53
CA LEU A 81 -11.16 4.10 15.04
C LEU A 81 -12.12 3.01 15.52
N PHE A 82 -11.61 1.83 15.88
CA PHE A 82 -12.46 0.78 16.43
C PHE A 82 -13.00 1.15 17.83
N PRO A 83 -14.22 0.73 18.16
CA PRO A 83 -14.80 1.03 19.45
C PRO A 83 -14.05 0.35 20.60
N ASN A 84 -13.93 1.04 21.71
CA ASN A 84 -13.37 0.51 22.95
C ASN A 84 -14.29 0.93 24.11
N ASN A 85 -15.40 0.23 24.27
CA ASN A 85 -16.36 0.49 25.33
C ASN A 85 -16.67 -0.78 26.12
N LYS A 86 -16.00 -0.95 27.26
CA LYS A 86 -16.12 -2.11 28.13
C LYS A 86 -17.55 -2.36 28.66
N LYS A 87 -18.40 -1.35 28.72
CA LYS A 87 -19.79 -1.53 29.17
C LYS A 87 -20.66 -2.26 28.15
N ILE A 88 -20.32 -2.19 26.87
CA ILE A 88 -21.05 -2.83 25.78
C ILE A 88 -20.53 -4.25 25.53
N GLU A 89 -19.34 -4.60 26.01
CA GLU A 89 -18.75 -5.94 25.86
C GLU A 89 -19.60 -7.07 26.46
N GLU A 90 -20.52 -6.73 27.36
CA GLU A 90 -21.52 -7.69 27.90
C GLU A 90 -22.55 -8.10 26.83
N TYR A 91 -22.85 -7.22 25.86
CA TYR A 91 -23.87 -7.42 24.83
C TYR A 91 -23.31 -7.70 23.44
N ILE A 92 -22.16 -7.12 23.11
CA ILE A 92 -21.54 -7.22 21.80
C ILE A 92 -20.07 -7.57 21.98
N PHE A 93 -19.67 -8.69 21.38
CA PHE A 93 -18.25 -9.03 21.18
C PHE A 93 -17.89 -8.83 19.71
N ALA A 94 -16.88 -8.02 19.42
CA ALA A 94 -16.39 -7.79 18.06
C ALA A 94 -14.87 -7.67 18.05
N MET A 95 -14.23 -8.26 17.04
CA MET A 95 -12.78 -8.25 16.87
C MET A 95 -12.44 -8.13 15.40
N ASN A 96 -11.45 -7.32 15.08
CA ASN A 96 -10.86 -7.24 13.74
C ASN A 96 -9.41 -7.75 13.80
N THR A 97 -9.09 -8.69 12.92
CA THR A 97 -7.73 -9.20 12.73
C THR A 97 -7.28 -8.87 11.31
N PRO A 98 -6.59 -7.73 11.11
CA PRO A 98 -6.19 -7.29 9.79
C PRO A 98 -5.25 -8.29 9.12
N ALA A 99 -5.50 -8.64 7.86
CA ALA A 99 -4.59 -9.46 7.05
C ALA A 99 -3.33 -8.67 6.60
N LYS A 100 -3.39 -7.33 6.64
CA LYS A 100 -2.30 -6.37 6.35
C LYS A 100 -2.34 -5.25 7.38
N ASP A 101 -1.42 -4.30 7.27
CA ASP A 101 -1.33 -3.17 8.21
C ASP A 101 -2.63 -2.36 8.33
N VAL A 102 -3.40 -2.24 7.24
CA VAL A 102 -4.69 -1.53 7.18
C VAL A 102 -5.77 -2.48 6.67
N SER A 103 -6.87 -2.63 7.44
CA SER A 103 -8.02 -3.50 7.12
C SER A 103 -9.04 -2.78 6.23
N GLY A 104 -9.73 -3.56 5.36
CA GLY A 104 -10.98 -3.17 4.72
C GLY A 104 -12.19 -3.43 5.61
N ASP A 105 -12.10 -4.50 6.43
CA ASP A 105 -13.17 -4.85 7.35
C ASP A 105 -13.33 -3.80 8.44
N TYR A 106 -14.58 -3.46 8.72
CA TYR A 106 -14.95 -2.46 9.70
C TYR A 106 -16.12 -2.94 10.55
N TYR A 107 -16.02 -2.72 11.83
CA TYR A 107 -17.15 -2.78 12.75
C TYR A 107 -17.14 -1.60 13.70
N ASP A 108 -18.33 -1.20 14.12
CA ASP A 108 -18.48 -0.20 15.16
C ASP A 108 -19.78 -0.43 15.91
N TYR A 109 -19.86 0.10 17.12
CA TYR A 109 -21.07 0.13 17.93
C TYR A 109 -21.10 1.38 18.79
N TYR A 110 -22.28 1.90 19.01
CA TYR A 110 -22.49 3.10 19.79
C TYR A 110 -23.75 2.96 20.67
N GLN A 111 -23.56 3.09 21.96
CA GLN A 111 -24.68 3.11 22.92
C GLN A 111 -25.21 4.53 23.04
N THR A 112 -26.48 4.72 22.68
CA THR A 112 -27.16 6.01 22.70
C THR A 112 -27.70 6.32 24.09
N ASN A 113 -28.26 5.29 24.76
CA ASN A 113 -28.79 5.30 26.09
C ASN A 113 -28.67 3.90 26.72
N ASP A 114 -29.13 3.70 27.94
CA ASP A 114 -28.98 2.42 28.65
C ASP A 114 -29.65 1.22 27.93
N ASN A 115 -30.58 1.48 27.01
CA ASN A 115 -31.36 0.43 26.35
C ASN A 115 -31.12 0.31 24.84
N GLU A 116 -30.40 1.23 24.22
CA GLU A 116 -30.25 1.23 22.75
C GLU A 116 -28.80 1.24 22.30
N ILE A 117 -28.43 0.27 21.47
CA ILE A 117 -27.10 0.12 20.90
C ILE A 117 -27.23 0.09 19.38
N TYR A 118 -26.58 1.03 18.70
CA TYR A 118 -26.36 0.98 17.25
C TYR A 118 -25.13 0.14 16.93
N PHE A 119 -25.17 -0.60 15.85
CA PHE A 119 -24.03 -1.36 15.35
C PHE A 119 -23.92 -1.29 13.83
N ILE A 120 -22.72 -1.43 13.34
CA ILE A 120 -22.40 -1.59 11.93
C ILE A 120 -21.28 -2.62 11.76
N LEU A 121 -21.43 -3.49 10.77
CA LEU A 121 -20.40 -4.42 10.31
C LEU A 121 -20.33 -4.30 8.81
N GLY A 122 -19.15 -3.99 8.26
CA GLY A 122 -18.99 -3.77 6.83
C GLY A 122 -17.62 -4.17 6.32
N ASP A 123 -17.56 -4.36 5.00
CA ASP A 123 -16.32 -4.58 4.27
C ASP A 123 -16.19 -3.57 3.14
N VAL A 124 -15.07 -2.87 3.13
CA VAL A 124 -14.74 -1.86 2.12
C VAL A 124 -13.94 -2.51 1.00
N THR A 125 -14.40 -2.33 -0.23
CA THR A 125 -13.64 -2.81 -1.38
C THR A 125 -12.26 -2.20 -1.48
N GLY A 126 -11.29 -3.03 -1.84
CA GLY A 126 -9.89 -2.63 -1.93
C GLY A 126 -9.10 -2.94 -0.66
N LYS A 127 -7.87 -2.43 -0.59
CA LYS A 127 -6.94 -2.73 0.51
C LYS A 127 -6.05 -1.52 0.81
N GLY A 128 -5.55 -1.47 2.03
CA GLY A 128 -4.57 -0.46 2.45
C GLY A 128 -5.19 0.91 2.73
N ILE A 129 -4.40 1.96 2.60
CA ILE A 129 -4.74 3.31 3.06
C ILE A 129 -6.05 3.85 2.46
N LYS A 130 -6.33 3.58 1.17
CA LYS A 130 -7.57 4.04 0.52
C LYS A 130 -8.83 3.46 1.17
N ALA A 131 -8.83 2.15 1.44
CA ALA A 131 -9.93 1.49 2.15
C ALA A 131 -10.06 2.03 3.58
N GLY A 132 -8.95 2.23 4.27
CA GLY A 132 -8.94 2.81 5.62
C GLY A 132 -9.52 4.23 5.69
N ILE A 133 -9.27 5.08 4.68
CA ILE A 133 -9.85 6.43 4.60
C ILE A 133 -11.37 6.36 4.39
N LEU A 134 -11.85 5.50 3.48
CA LEU A 134 -13.30 5.34 3.27
C LEU A 134 -13.97 4.78 4.51
N MET A 135 -13.35 3.81 5.19
CA MET A 135 -13.79 3.30 6.49
C MET A 135 -13.90 4.41 7.54
N ALA A 136 -12.90 5.31 7.64
CA ALA A 136 -12.91 6.42 8.57
C ALA A 136 -14.07 7.39 8.30
N ASN A 137 -14.40 7.66 7.03
CA ASN A 137 -15.57 8.46 6.65
C ASN A 137 -16.86 7.80 7.11
N VAL A 138 -17.03 6.49 6.86
CA VAL A 138 -18.20 5.73 7.29
C VAL A 138 -18.33 5.75 8.83
N ALA A 139 -17.22 5.55 9.55
CA ALA A 139 -17.18 5.59 11.01
C ALA A 139 -17.66 6.95 11.57
N ALA A 140 -17.19 8.04 10.97
CA ALA A 140 -17.58 9.38 11.39
C ALA A 140 -19.08 9.64 11.20
N VAL A 141 -19.64 9.26 10.05
CA VAL A 141 -21.06 9.40 9.73
C VAL A 141 -21.92 8.51 10.64
N PHE A 142 -21.55 7.24 10.78
CA PHE A 142 -22.23 6.29 11.66
C PHE A 142 -22.34 6.83 13.10
N ARG A 143 -21.21 7.19 13.71
CA ARG A 143 -21.18 7.69 15.09
C ARG A 143 -21.96 8.97 15.27
N SER A 144 -21.89 9.88 14.30
CA SER A 144 -22.64 11.14 14.37
C SER A 144 -24.15 10.90 14.37
N LEU A 145 -24.64 10.03 13.48
CA LEU A 145 -26.05 9.72 13.37
C LEU A 145 -26.57 8.83 14.51
N ALA A 146 -25.78 7.88 14.98
CA ALA A 146 -26.09 7.10 16.17
C ALA A 146 -26.21 7.99 17.40
N LYS A 147 -25.28 8.93 17.61
CA LYS A 147 -25.35 9.93 18.68
C LYS A 147 -26.60 10.81 18.63
N MET A 148 -27.09 11.11 17.45
CA MET A 148 -28.33 11.86 17.21
C MET A 148 -29.59 10.99 17.32
N ASN A 149 -29.48 9.73 17.66
CA ASN A 149 -30.55 8.73 17.70
C ASN A 149 -31.37 8.69 16.39
N SER A 150 -30.70 8.79 15.24
CA SER A 150 -31.33 8.72 13.93
C SER A 150 -31.86 7.30 13.65
N SER A 151 -32.96 7.16 12.90
CA SER A 151 -33.43 5.84 12.50
C SER A 151 -32.41 5.07 11.68
N VAL A 152 -32.45 3.74 11.75
CA VAL A 152 -31.53 2.85 11.00
C VAL A 152 -31.61 3.15 9.50
N SER A 153 -32.81 3.31 8.94
CA SER A 153 -33.01 3.63 7.53
C SER A 153 -32.36 4.97 7.12
N LYS A 154 -32.53 6.00 7.96
CA LYS A 154 -31.92 7.31 7.70
C LYS A 154 -30.39 7.22 7.77
N THR A 155 -29.86 6.52 8.75
CA THR A 155 -28.41 6.31 8.90
C THR A 155 -27.83 5.56 7.69
N ALA A 156 -28.50 4.50 7.22
CA ALA A 156 -28.10 3.75 6.02
C ALA A 156 -28.07 4.65 4.78
N LEU A 157 -29.11 5.47 4.57
CA LEU A 157 -29.17 6.40 3.43
C LEU A 157 -28.03 7.42 3.45
N TYR A 158 -27.75 8.01 4.60
CA TYR A 158 -26.66 8.99 4.73
C TYR A 158 -25.28 8.35 4.50
N ILE A 159 -25.03 7.15 5.04
CA ILE A 159 -23.80 6.40 4.79
C ILE A 159 -23.66 6.12 3.28
N ASN A 160 -24.71 5.62 2.62
CA ASN A 160 -24.68 5.33 1.19
C ASN A 160 -24.37 6.58 0.35
N ASN A 161 -25.01 7.71 0.65
CA ASN A 161 -24.75 8.97 -0.04
C ASN A 161 -23.31 9.44 0.20
N GLN A 162 -22.82 9.39 1.44
CA GLN A 162 -21.46 9.77 1.79
C GLN A 162 -20.43 8.91 1.07
N VAL A 163 -20.65 7.59 0.99
CA VAL A 163 -19.77 6.67 0.27
C VAL A 163 -19.78 6.99 -1.22
N LYS A 164 -20.96 7.21 -1.81
CA LYS A 164 -21.10 7.59 -3.23
C LYS A 164 -20.35 8.88 -3.57
N ASP A 165 -20.42 9.88 -2.69
CA ASP A 165 -19.82 11.20 -2.92
C ASP A 165 -18.30 11.21 -2.66
N SER A 166 -17.81 10.38 -1.74
CA SER A 166 -16.40 10.35 -1.32
C SER A 166 -15.59 9.16 -1.84
N SER A 167 -16.22 8.22 -2.54
CA SER A 167 -15.54 7.03 -3.03
C SER A 167 -14.58 7.36 -4.19
N TYR A 168 -13.39 6.72 -4.14
CA TYR A 168 -12.38 6.83 -5.18
C TYR A 168 -12.42 5.60 -6.09
N GLN A 169 -12.45 5.81 -7.42
CA GLN A 169 -12.38 4.73 -8.42
C GLN A 169 -13.37 3.57 -8.18
N SER A 170 -14.65 3.88 -8.02
CA SER A 170 -15.71 2.87 -7.83
C SER A 170 -15.55 2.00 -6.58
N MET A 171 -14.90 2.51 -5.55
CA MET A 171 -14.88 1.84 -4.24
C MET A 171 -16.26 1.91 -3.61
N PHE A 172 -16.65 0.84 -2.92
CA PHE A 172 -17.91 0.76 -2.19
C PHE A 172 -17.72 0.00 -0.87
N ILE A 173 -18.72 0.03 -0.03
CA ILE A 173 -18.81 -0.76 1.18
C ILE A 173 -20.07 -1.63 1.12
N THR A 174 -19.95 -2.88 1.49
CA THR A 174 -21.07 -3.72 1.86
C THR A 174 -21.17 -3.73 3.36
N ALA A 175 -22.36 -3.54 3.93
CA ALA A 175 -22.50 -3.46 5.37
C ALA A 175 -23.86 -3.97 5.86
N ILE A 176 -23.87 -4.42 7.11
CA ILE A 176 -25.09 -4.58 7.92
C ILE A 176 -25.06 -3.48 8.97
N LEU A 177 -26.13 -2.68 9.00
CA LEU A 177 -26.35 -1.60 9.95
C LEU A 177 -27.59 -1.92 10.78
N GLY A 178 -27.54 -1.78 12.09
CA GLY A 178 -28.70 -2.03 12.91
C GLY A 178 -28.69 -1.31 14.25
N LYS A 179 -29.81 -1.51 14.96
CA LYS A 179 -30.05 -1.04 16.33
C LYS A 179 -30.65 -2.16 17.16
N ILE A 180 -30.13 -2.35 18.35
CA ILE A 180 -30.62 -3.28 19.36
C ILE A 180 -31.34 -2.47 20.44
N ASN A 181 -32.56 -2.88 20.77
CA ASN A 181 -33.31 -2.41 21.95
C ASN A 181 -33.22 -3.49 23.04
N LEU A 182 -32.41 -3.23 24.07
CA LEU A 182 -32.15 -4.18 25.15
C LEU A 182 -33.38 -4.39 26.03
N LYS A 183 -34.24 -3.36 26.21
CA LYS A 183 -35.43 -3.44 27.03
C LYS A 183 -36.51 -4.29 26.38
N GLU A 184 -36.75 -4.09 25.08
CA GLU A 184 -37.78 -4.77 24.32
C GLU A 184 -37.27 -6.10 23.75
N LYS A 185 -35.95 -6.33 23.80
CA LYS A 185 -35.24 -7.49 23.21
C LYS A 185 -35.51 -7.63 21.70
N GLU A 186 -35.52 -6.49 21.04
CA GLU A 186 -35.72 -6.39 19.58
C GLU A 186 -34.47 -5.87 18.88
N MET A 187 -34.31 -6.28 17.63
CA MET A 187 -33.24 -5.79 16.77
C MET A 187 -33.83 -5.41 15.40
N GLU A 188 -33.54 -4.17 14.99
CA GLU A 188 -33.80 -3.66 13.64
C GLU A 188 -32.48 -3.63 12.88
N PHE A 189 -32.44 -4.09 11.63
CA PHE A 189 -31.24 -3.98 10.80
C PHE A 189 -31.58 -3.82 9.31
N ILE A 190 -30.63 -3.28 8.57
CA ILE A 190 -30.66 -3.12 7.11
C ILE A 190 -29.38 -3.75 6.53
N ASN A 191 -29.55 -4.55 5.48
CA ASN A 191 -28.47 -5.01 4.64
C ASN A 191 -28.20 -3.97 3.53
N MET A 192 -26.97 -3.50 3.44
CA MET A 192 -26.48 -2.46 2.53
C MET A 192 -25.48 -3.04 1.51
N GLY A 193 -25.77 -4.17 0.91
CA GLY A 193 -24.88 -4.79 -0.08
C GLY A 193 -25.41 -6.07 -0.66
#